data_46b3cd6f433e8484a84a923fac6a86d4
#
_entry.id   46b3cd6f433e8484a84a923fac6a86d4
#
_cell.length_a   1.000
_cell.length_b   1.000
_cell.length_c   1.000
_cell.angle_alpha   90.00
_cell.angle_beta   90.00
_cell.angle_gamma   90.00
#
_symmetry.space_group_name_H-M   'P 1'
#
loop_
_entity.id
_entity.type
_entity.pdbx_description
1 polymer ?
#
loop_
_entity_poly.entity_id
_entity_poly.type
_entity_poly.pdbx_seq_one_letter_code
_entity_poly.pdbx_strand_id
1 'polypeptide(L)'
;MSRLGTGIITDADPDWSVFGIRATRATFDSTWAIFASRLMQPTLDSVEVELVRQQFLLGVSQRQDSPDALLEYLADSVAFDGHPYAIPTTGTEASLSRITLADLRTFQREQVVKSRLLLVVAGDIPRARIERLIGLTLARLPAGTYKWTLPDTLPRTKATSFSIDRSLPTNYILGRYAGPKAGTKD
;
A
#
# COMPACT_ATOMS: atom_id res chain seq x y z
N MET A 1 17.82 -5.90 -12.29
CA MET A 1 16.94 -4.88 -12.90
C MET A 1 17.68 -3.62 -13.32
N SER A 2 18.61 -3.09 -12.55
CA SER A 2 19.39 -1.89 -12.91
C SER A 2 20.10 -1.99 -14.26
N ARG A 3 20.53 -3.18 -14.68
CA ARG A 3 21.18 -3.40 -16.01
C ARG A 3 20.22 -3.26 -17.20
N LEU A 4 18.91 -3.28 -16.98
CA LEU A 4 17.90 -3.17 -18.05
C LEU A 4 17.33 -1.75 -18.17
N GLY A 5 17.77 -0.80 -17.37
CA GLY A 5 17.16 0.54 -17.31
C GLY A 5 15.71 0.51 -16.86
N THR A 6 15.34 -0.48 -16.03
CA THR A 6 13.96 -0.74 -15.60
C THR A 6 13.83 -0.55 -14.10
N GLY A 7 12.66 -0.13 -13.64
CA GLY A 7 12.30 -0.01 -12.23
C GLY A 7 11.01 -0.75 -11.92
N ILE A 8 10.93 -1.32 -10.73
CA ILE A 8 9.66 -1.72 -10.12
C ILE A 8 9.28 -0.65 -9.12
N ILE A 9 8.02 -0.27 -9.16
CA ILE A 9 7.40 0.68 -8.24
C ILE A 9 6.41 -0.11 -7.41
N THR A 10 6.48 0.04 -6.11
CA THR A 10 5.50 -0.51 -5.18
C THR A 10 5.09 0.57 -4.21
N ASP A 11 3.80 0.67 -3.96
CA ASP A 11 3.24 1.58 -2.98
C ASP A 11 1.99 0.97 -2.36
N ALA A 12 1.65 1.38 -1.14
CA ALA A 12 0.49 0.91 -0.42
C ALA A 12 -0.18 2.05 0.34
N ASP A 13 -1.40 2.33 -0.04
CA ASP A 13 -2.32 3.24 0.63
C ASP A 13 -3.42 2.46 1.37
N PRO A 14 -4.21 3.09 2.24
CA PRO A 14 -5.35 2.44 2.87
C PRO A 14 -6.36 1.83 1.87
N ASP A 15 -6.51 2.42 0.69
CA ASP A 15 -7.52 2.04 -0.31
C ASP A 15 -6.99 1.15 -1.42
N TRP A 16 -5.70 1.25 -1.76
CA TRP A 16 -5.10 0.50 -2.86
C TRP A 16 -3.64 0.15 -2.62
N SER A 17 -3.19 -0.85 -3.36
CA SER A 17 -1.75 -1.13 -3.50
C SER A 17 -1.36 -0.99 -4.96
N VAL A 18 -0.23 -0.33 -5.21
CA VAL A 18 0.31 -0.11 -6.55
C VAL A 18 1.48 -1.04 -6.79
N PHE A 19 1.42 -1.78 -7.88
CA PHE A 19 2.55 -2.50 -8.45
C PHE A 19 2.78 -1.96 -9.85
N GLY A 20 3.90 -1.32 -10.08
CA GLY A 20 4.21 -0.71 -11.36
C GLY A 20 5.58 -1.09 -11.89
N ILE A 21 5.75 -0.95 -13.19
CA ILE A 21 7.04 -1.06 -13.87
C ILE A 21 7.28 0.12 -14.78
N ARG A 22 8.54 0.51 -14.89
CA ARG A 22 9.02 1.36 -15.97
C ARG A 22 9.99 0.54 -16.82
N ALA A 23 9.81 0.57 -18.12
CA ALA A 23 10.64 -0.17 -19.05
C ALA A 23 10.80 0.60 -20.38
N THR A 24 11.90 0.38 -21.07
CA THR A 24 12.04 0.80 -22.44
C THR A 24 11.27 -0.16 -23.36
N ARG A 25 10.98 0.26 -24.60
CA ARG A 25 10.34 -0.60 -25.60
C ARG A 25 11.13 -1.90 -25.84
N ALA A 26 12.45 -1.83 -25.79
CA ALA A 26 13.32 -2.99 -26.00
C ALA A 26 13.31 -3.99 -24.85
N THR A 27 13.12 -3.52 -23.62
CA THR A 27 13.18 -4.35 -22.40
C THR A 27 11.81 -4.69 -21.84
N PHE A 28 10.73 -4.24 -22.49
CA PHE A 28 9.37 -4.33 -21.93
C PHE A 28 8.96 -5.78 -21.65
N ASP A 29 9.13 -6.71 -22.60
CA ASP A 29 8.66 -8.10 -22.42
C ASP A 29 9.39 -8.82 -21.29
N SER A 30 10.71 -8.64 -21.17
CA SER A 30 11.49 -9.20 -20.07
C SER A 30 11.13 -8.58 -18.71
N THR A 31 10.90 -7.26 -18.70
CA THR A 31 10.44 -6.56 -17.48
C THR A 31 9.03 -6.99 -17.08
N TRP A 32 8.13 -7.15 -18.04
CA TRP A 32 6.78 -7.67 -17.81
C TRP A 32 6.82 -9.08 -17.23
N ALA A 33 7.66 -9.97 -17.79
CA ALA A 33 7.78 -11.33 -17.28
C ALA A 33 8.19 -11.37 -15.80
N ILE A 34 9.16 -10.54 -15.41
CA ILE A 34 9.60 -10.42 -14.01
C ILE A 34 8.48 -9.82 -13.14
N PHE A 35 7.81 -8.78 -13.60
CA PHE A 35 6.69 -8.16 -12.91
C PHE A 35 5.55 -9.16 -12.68
N ALA A 36 5.09 -9.83 -13.73
CA ALA A 36 4.02 -10.80 -13.65
C ALA A 36 4.36 -11.97 -12.70
N SER A 37 5.60 -12.49 -12.79
CA SER A 37 6.07 -13.54 -11.89
C SER A 37 6.04 -13.10 -10.42
N ARG A 38 6.54 -11.90 -10.11
CA ARG A 38 6.56 -11.38 -8.74
C ARG A 38 5.16 -11.09 -8.19
N LEU A 39 4.25 -10.62 -9.03
CA LEU A 39 2.87 -10.37 -8.63
C LEU A 39 2.10 -11.68 -8.40
N MET A 40 2.26 -12.64 -9.32
CA MET A 40 1.45 -13.88 -9.31
C MET A 40 2.01 -14.95 -8.38
N GLN A 41 3.33 -15.04 -8.25
CA GLN A 41 4.04 -16.10 -7.53
C GLN A 41 5.25 -15.54 -6.77
N PRO A 42 5.03 -14.67 -5.77
CA PRO A 42 6.12 -14.20 -4.94
C PRO A 42 6.74 -15.37 -4.17
N THR A 43 8.05 -15.40 -4.08
CA THR A 43 8.78 -16.45 -3.35
C THR A 43 8.47 -16.45 -1.86
N LEU A 44 8.25 -15.26 -1.28
CA LEU A 44 8.01 -15.08 0.15
C LEU A 44 9.02 -15.87 1.01
N ASP A 45 10.29 -15.63 0.74
CA ASP A 45 11.39 -16.24 1.49
C ASP A 45 11.36 -15.77 2.95
N SER A 46 11.55 -16.69 3.89
CA SER A 46 11.44 -16.38 5.32
C SER A 46 12.50 -15.40 5.82
N VAL A 47 13.71 -15.46 5.28
CA VAL A 47 14.80 -14.58 5.66
C VAL A 47 14.54 -13.16 5.12
N GLU A 48 14.09 -13.06 3.87
CA GLU A 48 13.74 -11.77 3.25
C GLU A 48 12.52 -11.13 3.96
N VAL A 49 11.51 -11.93 4.31
CA VAL A 49 10.33 -11.46 5.04
C VAL A 49 10.74 -10.90 6.41
N GLU A 50 11.63 -11.60 7.12
CA GLU A 50 12.11 -11.13 8.42
C GLU A 50 12.96 -9.86 8.28
N LEU A 51 13.81 -9.75 7.27
CA LEU A 51 14.57 -8.54 7.00
C LEU A 51 13.64 -7.34 6.77
N VAL A 52 12.59 -7.51 5.95
CA VAL A 52 11.59 -6.47 5.70
C VAL A 52 10.83 -6.12 6.97
N ARG A 53 10.46 -7.12 7.80
CA ARG A 53 9.83 -6.88 9.10
C ARG A 53 10.69 -5.96 9.98
N GLN A 54 12.00 -6.25 10.08
CA GLN A 54 12.92 -5.43 10.87
C GLN A 54 13.02 -3.99 10.34
N GLN A 55 12.99 -3.81 9.02
CA GLN A 55 12.95 -2.47 8.41
C GLN A 55 11.67 -1.70 8.79
N PHE A 56 10.50 -2.36 8.78
CA PHE A 56 9.25 -1.73 9.20
C PHE A 56 9.25 -1.42 10.70
N LEU A 57 9.75 -2.31 11.55
CA LEU A 57 9.88 -2.08 12.99
C LEU A 57 10.79 -0.89 13.29
N LEU A 58 11.90 -0.76 12.58
CA LEU A 58 12.77 0.41 12.66
C LEU A 58 12.01 1.69 12.26
N GLY A 59 11.24 1.66 11.19
CA GLY A 59 10.41 2.80 10.78
C GLY A 59 9.35 3.18 11.83
N VAL A 60 8.75 2.20 12.51
CA VAL A 60 7.82 2.45 13.63
C VAL A 60 8.53 3.11 14.80
N SER A 61 9.75 2.66 15.15
CA SER A 61 10.56 3.29 16.19
C SER A 61 10.93 4.73 15.83
N GLN A 62 11.45 4.95 14.63
CA GLN A 62 11.80 6.29 14.14
C GLN A 62 10.62 7.27 14.14
N ARG A 63 9.40 6.78 13.86
CA ARG A 63 8.18 7.59 13.95
C ARG A 63 7.95 8.10 15.37
N GLN A 64 8.23 7.28 16.39
CA GLN A 64 8.10 7.69 17.79
C GLN A 64 9.13 8.75 18.19
N ASP A 65 10.30 8.74 17.58
CA ASP A 65 11.38 9.69 17.84
C ASP A 65 11.20 11.03 17.10
N SER A 66 10.36 11.05 16.05
CA SER A 66 10.02 12.25 15.28
C SER A 66 8.75 12.90 15.81
N PRO A 67 8.80 14.12 16.37
CA PRO A 67 7.62 14.81 16.88
C PRO A 67 6.52 15.00 15.81
N ASP A 68 6.90 15.39 14.59
CA ASP A 68 5.96 15.61 13.51
C ASP A 68 5.28 14.29 13.08
N ALA A 69 6.06 13.24 12.85
CA ALA A 69 5.53 11.95 12.44
C ALA A 69 4.65 11.29 13.52
N LEU A 70 5.00 11.48 14.78
CA LEU A 70 4.18 11.02 15.90
C LEU A 70 2.87 11.81 15.97
N LEU A 71 2.93 13.12 15.80
CA LEU A 71 1.75 13.98 15.84
C LEU A 71 0.76 13.64 14.71
N GLU A 72 1.25 13.42 13.49
CA GLU A 72 0.44 12.94 12.36
C GLU A 72 -0.25 11.61 12.67
N TYR A 73 0.50 10.62 13.16
CA TYR A 73 -0.04 9.31 13.54
C TYR A 73 -1.12 9.42 14.62
N LEU A 74 -0.90 10.22 15.65
CA LEU A 74 -1.85 10.42 16.73
C LEU A 74 -3.10 11.16 16.26
N ALA A 75 -2.93 12.20 15.43
CA ALA A 75 -4.04 12.94 14.87
C ALA A 75 -4.94 12.04 14.01
N ASP A 76 -4.35 11.17 13.18
CA ASP A 76 -5.11 10.24 12.36
C ASP A 76 -5.79 9.15 13.21
N SER A 77 -5.12 8.64 14.25
CA SER A 77 -5.70 7.65 15.15
C SER A 77 -6.93 8.17 15.91
N VAL A 78 -6.94 9.46 16.25
CA VAL A 78 -8.08 10.11 16.93
C VAL A 78 -9.15 10.54 15.93
N ALA A 79 -8.75 11.13 14.80
CA ALA A 79 -9.70 11.63 13.80
C ALA A 79 -10.49 10.50 13.11
N PHE A 80 -9.87 9.34 12.96
CA PHE A 80 -10.45 8.19 12.29
C PHE A 80 -10.74 7.02 13.23
N ASP A 81 -10.91 7.28 14.52
CA ASP A 81 -11.20 6.22 15.50
C ASP A 81 -12.36 5.33 15.05
N GLY A 82 -12.17 4.02 15.09
CA GLY A 82 -13.12 3.03 14.58
C GLY A 82 -13.17 2.88 13.06
N HIS A 83 -12.39 3.63 12.29
CA HIS A 83 -12.28 3.52 10.84
C HIS A 83 -10.91 2.94 10.43
N PRO A 84 -10.82 2.18 9.30
CA PRO A 84 -9.53 1.65 8.83
C PRO A 84 -8.41 2.69 8.65
N TYR A 85 -8.74 3.94 8.38
CA TYR A 85 -7.76 5.03 8.23
C TYR A 85 -7.04 5.40 9.54
N ALA A 86 -7.53 4.98 10.69
CA ALA A 86 -6.79 5.08 11.95
C ALA A 86 -5.56 4.17 12.00
N ILE A 87 -5.49 3.15 11.13
CA ILE A 87 -4.40 2.17 11.11
C ILE A 87 -3.33 2.64 10.13
N PRO A 88 -2.09 2.86 10.58
CA PRO A 88 -1.02 3.26 9.67
C PRO A 88 -0.68 2.15 8.67
N THR A 89 -0.45 2.50 7.40
CA THR A 89 -0.09 1.55 6.34
C THR A 89 1.20 0.79 6.63
N THR A 90 2.10 1.40 7.38
CA THR A 90 3.33 0.76 7.87
C THR A 90 3.10 -0.21 9.04
N GLY A 91 1.89 -0.26 9.56
CA GLY A 91 1.55 -1.08 10.73
C GLY A 91 2.01 -0.49 12.06
N THR A 92 1.84 -1.30 13.08
CA THR A 92 2.30 -1.07 14.46
C THR A 92 3.26 -2.18 14.86
N GLU A 93 4.05 -1.98 15.90
CA GLU A 93 4.91 -3.03 16.46
C GLU A 93 4.13 -4.31 16.76
N ALA A 94 2.97 -4.17 17.41
CA ALA A 94 2.09 -5.29 17.76
C ALA A 94 1.54 -6.02 16.53
N SER A 95 1.21 -5.33 15.43
CA SER A 95 0.74 -5.98 14.20
C SER A 95 1.87 -6.65 13.44
N LEU A 96 2.99 -5.96 13.28
CA LEU A 96 4.17 -6.46 12.56
C LEU A 96 4.74 -7.73 13.21
N SER A 97 4.78 -7.78 14.55
CA SER A 97 5.28 -8.95 15.28
C SER A 97 4.39 -10.19 15.12
N ARG A 98 3.11 -10.03 14.83
CA ARG A 98 2.15 -11.13 14.69
C ARG A 98 2.00 -11.65 13.26
N ILE A 99 2.31 -10.85 12.24
CA ILE A 99 2.18 -11.28 10.85
C ILE A 99 3.11 -12.46 10.57
N THR A 100 2.53 -13.56 10.12
CA THR A 100 3.27 -14.77 9.76
C THR A 100 3.45 -14.90 8.25
N LEU A 101 4.36 -15.77 7.83
CA LEU A 101 4.51 -16.13 6.42
C LEU A 101 3.23 -16.77 5.84
N ALA A 102 2.47 -17.49 6.67
CA ALA A 102 1.19 -18.07 6.27
C ALA A 102 0.14 -16.97 5.99
N ASP A 103 0.13 -15.90 6.79
CA ASP A 103 -0.75 -14.75 6.57
C ASP A 103 -0.42 -14.05 5.26
N LEU A 104 0.87 -13.84 4.96
CA LEU A 104 1.30 -13.23 3.69
C LEU A 104 0.89 -14.07 2.48
N ARG A 105 1.03 -15.40 2.56
CA ARG A 105 0.59 -16.30 1.50
C ARG A 105 -0.93 -16.30 1.32
N THR A 106 -1.66 -16.25 2.41
CA THR A 106 -3.12 -16.16 2.40
C THR A 106 -3.57 -14.83 1.80
N PHE A 107 -3.00 -13.72 2.22
CA PHE A 107 -3.24 -12.40 1.67
C PHE A 107 -2.98 -12.36 0.15
N GLN A 108 -1.83 -12.85 -0.29
CA GLN A 108 -1.48 -12.90 -1.71
C GLN A 108 -2.54 -13.70 -2.50
N ARG A 109 -2.91 -14.89 -2.05
CA ARG A 109 -3.90 -15.73 -2.72
C ARG A 109 -5.29 -15.10 -2.80
N GLU A 110 -5.71 -14.38 -1.77
CA GLU A 110 -7.06 -13.80 -1.67
C GLU A 110 -7.16 -12.41 -2.30
N GLN A 111 -6.07 -11.64 -2.27
CA GLN A 111 -6.09 -10.26 -2.75
C GLN A 111 -5.60 -10.12 -4.20
N VAL A 112 -4.69 -11.00 -4.66
CA VAL A 112 -4.19 -10.95 -6.04
C VAL A 112 -5.09 -11.77 -6.95
N VAL A 113 -6.27 -11.24 -7.21
CA VAL A 113 -7.34 -11.85 -8.04
C VAL A 113 -7.83 -10.85 -9.08
N LYS A 114 -8.37 -11.34 -10.22
CA LYS A 114 -8.79 -10.47 -11.33
C LYS A 114 -9.81 -9.41 -10.93
N SER A 115 -10.77 -9.77 -10.07
CA SER A 115 -11.80 -8.82 -9.60
C SER A 115 -11.28 -7.64 -8.77
N ARG A 116 -10.02 -7.68 -8.32
CA ARG A 116 -9.36 -6.59 -7.58
C ARG A 116 -8.32 -5.84 -8.40
N LEU A 117 -8.07 -6.24 -9.65
CA LEU A 117 -7.01 -5.67 -10.46
C LEU A 117 -7.54 -4.60 -11.41
N LEU A 118 -6.92 -3.43 -11.36
CA LEU A 118 -6.99 -2.42 -12.41
C LEU A 118 -5.60 -2.32 -13.04
N LEU A 119 -5.50 -2.60 -14.34
CA LEU A 119 -4.26 -2.44 -15.08
C LEU A 119 -4.32 -1.16 -15.92
N VAL A 120 -3.37 -0.27 -15.67
CA VAL A 120 -3.18 0.95 -16.45
C VAL A 120 -1.85 0.86 -17.19
N VAL A 121 -1.86 1.05 -18.50
CA VAL A 121 -0.66 1.05 -19.33
C VAL A 121 -0.59 2.36 -20.10
N ALA A 122 0.53 3.07 -19.96
CA ALA A 122 0.79 4.30 -20.69
C ALA A 122 2.17 4.22 -21.33
N GLY A 123 2.26 4.54 -22.61
CA GLY A 123 3.53 4.55 -23.34
C GLY A 123 3.41 4.16 -24.82
N ASP A 124 4.52 4.16 -25.53
CA ASP A 124 4.61 3.75 -26.93
C ASP A 124 4.71 2.23 -27.05
N ILE A 125 3.57 1.56 -26.86
CA ILE A 125 3.46 0.10 -26.98
C ILE A 125 2.14 -0.29 -27.64
N PRO A 126 2.15 -1.17 -28.66
CA PRO A 126 0.92 -1.61 -29.32
C PRO A 126 0.00 -2.35 -28.35
N ARG A 127 -1.28 -2.00 -28.36
CA ARG A 127 -2.32 -2.63 -27.53
C ARG A 127 -2.33 -4.16 -27.67
N ALA A 128 -2.24 -4.68 -28.89
CA ALA A 128 -2.20 -6.11 -29.14
C ALA A 128 -1.04 -6.84 -28.43
N ARG A 129 0.10 -6.15 -28.25
CA ARG A 129 1.25 -6.71 -27.50
C ARG A 129 0.92 -6.83 -26.02
N ILE A 130 0.26 -5.82 -25.44
CA ILE A 130 -0.18 -5.85 -24.04
C ILE A 130 -1.23 -6.95 -23.83
N GLU A 131 -2.25 -7.02 -24.68
CA GLU A 131 -3.31 -8.05 -24.58
C GLU A 131 -2.73 -9.46 -24.64
N ARG A 132 -1.76 -9.71 -25.53
CA ARG A 132 -1.03 -10.98 -25.60
C ARG A 132 -0.30 -11.29 -24.28
N LEU A 133 0.42 -10.33 -23.74
CA LEU A 133 1.16 -10.52 -22.48
C LEU A 133 0.22 -10.76 -21.29
N ILE A 134 -0.89 -10.06 -21.22
CA ILE A 134 -1.95 -10.29 -20.23
C ILE A 134 -2.50 -11.73 -20.37
N GLY A 135 -2.80 -12.17 -21.59
CA GLY A 135 -3.32 -13.52 -21.87
C GLY A 135 -2.36 -14.62 -21.42
N LEU A 136 -1.06 -14.40 -21.56
CA LEU A 136 -0.01 -15.34 -21.13
C LEU A 136 0.23 -15.35 -19.61
N THR A 137 -0.16 -14.29 -18.90
CA THR A 137 0.16 -14.07 -17.48
C THR A 137 -1.07 -13.77 -16.63
N LEU A 138 -1.43 -12.51 -16.45
CA LEU A 138 -2.46 -12.04 -15.51
C LEU A 138 -3.85 -12.65 -15.75
N ALA A 139 -4.17 -13.03 -16.99
CA ALA A 139 -5.42 -13.73 -17.30
C ALA A 139 -5.55 -15.09 -16.60
N ARG A 140 -4.45 -15.67 -16.13
CA ARG A 140 -4.44 -16.94 -15.38
C ARG A 140 -4.75 -16.77 -13.89
N LEU A 141 -4.79 -15.54 -13.37
CA LEU A 141 -5.19 -15.29 -12.00
C LEU A 141 -6.63 -15.77 -11.75
N PRO A 142 -6.96 -16.21 -10.53
CA PRO A 142 -8.33 -16.51 -10.14
C PRO A 142 -9.26 -15.33 -10.42
N ALA A 143 -10.52 -15.62 -10.75
CA ALA A 143 -11.51 -14.57 -11.02
C ALA A 143 -11.72 -13.66 -9.82
N GLY A 144 -11.81 -14.26 -8.62
CA GLY A 144 -12.20 -13.56 -7.40
C GLY A 144 -13.67 -13.18 -7.39
N THR A 145 -14.15 -12.73 -6.25
CA THR A 145 -15.54 -12.33 -6.04
C THR A 145 -15.69 -10.88 -5.56
N TYR A 146 -14.58 -10.15 -5.48
CA TYR A 146 -14.59 -8.77 -5.01
C TYR A 146 -15.44 -7.88 -5.93
N LYS A 147 -16.30 -7.12 -5.30
CA LYS A 147 -17.04 -6.01 -5.93
C LYS A 147 -16.63 -4.74 -5.23
N TRP A 148 -16.13 -3.78 -5.99
CA TRP A 148 -15.79 -2.49 -5.44
C TRP A 148 -17.06 -1.78 -4.94
N THR A 149 -17.01 -1.30 -3.72
CA THR A 149 -18.05 -0.47 -3.12
C THR A 149 -17.41 0.82 -2.66
N LEU A 150 -18.17 1.92 -2.69
CA LEU A 150 -17.70 3.15 -2.07
C LEU A 150 -17.40 2.87 -0.59
N PRO A 151 -16.26 3.35 -0.08
CA PRO A 151 -15.98 3.27 1.35
C PRO A 151 -17.11 3.93 2.15
N ASP A 152 -17.33 3.43 3.36
CA ASP A 152 -18.25 4.04 4.29
C ASP A 152 -17.88 5.52 4.51
N THR A 153 -18.89 6.30 4.87
CA THR A 153 -18.64 7.71 5.21
C THR A 153 -17.73 7.76 6.43
N LEU A 154 -16.70 8.60 6.35
CA LEU A 154 -15.84 8.86 7.50
C LEU A 154 -16.68 9.19 8.73
N PRO A 155 -16.30 8.67 9.91
CA PRO A 155 -17.00 8.99 11.13
C PRO A 155 -16.98 10.51 11.35
N ARG A 156 -18.12 11.08 11.77
CA ARG A 156 -18.14 12.48 12.17
C ARG A 156 -17.40 12.58 13.49
N THR A 157 -16.23 13.19 13.45
CA THR A 157 -15.48 13.47 14.68
C THR A 157 -16.20 14.50 15.52
N LYS A 158 -16.38 14.21 16.79
CA LYS A 158 -16.73 15.25 17.78
C LYS A 158 -15.48 16.11 18.02
N ALA A 159 -15.68 17.38 18.33
CA ALA A 159 -14.57 18.23 18.74
C ALA A 159 -13.87 17.57 19.95
N THR A 160 -12.64 17.17 19.75
CA THR A 160 -11.81 16.44 20.72
C THR A 160 -10.43 17.06 20.73
N SER A 161 -9.84 17.18 21.90
CA SER A 161 -8.43 17.51 22.04
C SER A 161 -7.70 16.33 22.71
N PHE A 162 -6.53 16.04 22.22
CA PHE A 162 -5.65 15.03 22.77
C PHE A 162 -4.24 15.62 22.91
N SER A 163 -3.57 15.40 24.03
CA SER A 163 -2.22 15.90 24.26
C SER A 163 -1.33 14.82 24.86
N ILE A 164 -0.06 14.84 24.48
CA ILE A 164 1.01 14.05 25.09
C ILE A 164 2.09 15.00 25.54
N ASP A 165 2.47 14.88 26.80
CA ASP A 165 3.60 15.63 27.35
C ASP A 165 4.91 14.94 26.96
N ARG A 166 5.80 15.70 26.32
CA ARG A 166 7.16 15.27 25.98
C ARG A 166 8.15 16.39 26.28
N SER A 167 9.36 16.02 26.67
CA SER A 167 10.44 16.98 26.86
C SER A 167 10.99 17.43 25.51
N LEU A 168 10.33 18.41 24.89
CA LEU A 168 10.69 18.97 23.59
C LEU A 168 10.89 20.48 23.72
N PRO A 169 11.76 21.11 22.88
CA PRO A 169 12.05 22.55 22.95
C PRO A 169 10.87 23.43 22.53
N THR A 170 9.85 22.87 21.86
CA THR A 170 8.67 23.61 21.39
C THR A 170 7.42 22.72 21.43
N ASN A 171 6.25 23.38 21.30
CA ASN A 171 4.98 22.67 21.19
C ASN A 171 4.64 22.39 19.72
N TYR A 172 4.14 21.19 19.46
CA TYR A 172 3.64 20.76 18.17
C TYR A 172 2.11 20.65 18.25
N ILE A 173 1.41 21.30 17.34
CA ILE A 173 -0.05 21.34 17.32
C ILE A 173 -0.54 21.00 15.91
N LEU A 174 -1.44 20.03 15.79
CA LEU A 174 -2.08 19.65 14.54
C LEU A 174 -3.60 19.64 14.71
N GLY A 175 -4.30 20.32 13.81
CA GLY A 175 -5.75 20.29 13.71
C GLY A 175 -6.21 19.45 12.52
N ARG A 176 -7.15 18.55 12.74
CA ARG A 176 -7.86 17.81 11.68
C ARG A 176 -9.30 18.31 11.60
N TYR A 177 -9.77 18.57 10.40
CA TYR A 177 -11.11 19.06 10.14
C TYR A 177 -11.76 18.23 9.03
N ALA A 178 -13.06 17.96 9.16
CA ALA A 178 -13.80 17.31 8.10
C ALA A 178 -13.88 18.26 6.88
N GLY A 179 -13.51 17.76 5.73
CA GLY A 179 -13.65 18.45 4.44
C GLY A 179 -14.72 17.78 3.56
N PRO A 180 -15.10 18.42 2.45
CA PRO A 180 -15.99 17.80 1.46
C PRO A 180 -15.32 16.55 0.86
N LYS A 181 -16.13 15.60 0.41
CA LYS A 181 -15.64 14.42 -0.28
C LYS A 181 -14.98 14.82 -1.60
N ALA A 182 -13.86 14.20 -1.93
CA ALA A 182 -13.24 14.37 -3.24
C ALA A 182 -14.27 14.05 -4.36
N GLY A 183 -14.37 14.94 -5.35
CA GLY A 183 -15.30 14.79 -6.48
C GLY A 183 -16.75 15.22 -6.21
N THR A 184 -17.09 15.76 -5.03
CA THR A 184 -18.34 16.49 -4.84
C THR A 184 -18.24 17.87 -5.46
N LYS A 185 -19.31 18.33 -6.14
CA LYS A 185 -19.45 19.74 -6.50
C LYS A 185 -19.91 20.47 -5.24
N ASP A 186 -19.11 21.37 -4.74
CA ASP A 186 -19.52 22.39 -3.78
C ASP A 186 -20.12 23.58 -4.50
#